data_31e8b0bce6743f28466bcbc47fc988e8
#
_entry.id   31e8b0bce6743f28466bcbc47fc988e8
#
_cell.length_a   1.000
_cell.length_b   1.000
_cell.length_c   1.000
_cell.angle_alpha   90.00
_cell.angle_beta   90.00
_cell.angle_gamma   90.00
#
_symmetry.space_group_name_H-M   'P 1'
#
loop_
_entity.id
_entity.type
_entity.pdbx_description
1 polymer ?
#
loop_
_entity_poly.entity_id
_entity_poly.type
_entity_poly.pdbx_seq_one_letter_code
_entity_poly.pdbx_strand_id
1 'polypeptide(L)'
;MTETVPDDKDAAAFCADLVRSHDFARYAATIFVSADVRRALLALYAFNVEITRVRDQVTQALPGEIRLQWWSDMLAGHAHGSAEGNPVAAELMQAIRAGDLPVEVLSRLIEEHQFDLYNDPMPTMAALEGYLNDTSSALFALAAHIAGGPPSPAVDHLARHAGLAQGFLRVVAMLPYDAARRQLFLPLQVLAQHGSDIEMVFAGKLTPHLRAAADHLLGEARRHLDTAYNLLAEVPGEVRPAFLLLAVVRRDLARLSRADNDPFAPQPPSRLSTLWTLWRASRSKQFGG
;
A
#
# COMPACT_ATOMS: atom_id res chain seq x y z
N MET A 1 -3.94 20.14 -33.74
CA MET A 1 -2.87 19.84 -32.82
C MET A 1 -2.92 18.33 -32.61
N THR A 2 -1.98 17.60 -33.20
CA THR A 2 -1.85 16.14 -33.00
C THR A 2 -1.29 15.91 -31.62
N GLU A 3 -2.13 15.44 -30.69
CA GLU A 3 -1.68 14.87 -29.44
C GLU A 3 -0.80 13.67 -29.76
N THR A 4 0.49 13.80 -29.50
CA THR A 4 1.44 12.68 -29.59
C THR A 4 1.09 11.70 -28.45
N VAL A 5 0.61 10.51 -28.84
CA VAL A 5 0.53 9.35 -27.93
C VAL A 5 1.92 9.16 -27.32
N PRO A 6 2.07 9.11 -25.97
CA PRO A 6 3.37 8.90 -25.34
C PRO A 6 4.01 7.61 -25.87
N ASP A 7 5.30 7.66 -26.21
CA ASP A 7 6.05 6.46 -26.57
C ASP A 7 5.96 5.46 -25.41
N ASP A 8 5.83 4.17 -25.71
CA ASP A 8 5.74 3.06 -24.74
C ASP A 8 6.88 3.09 -23.69
N LYS A 9 8.05 3.59 -24.05
CA LYS A 9 9.19 3.82 -23.14
C LYS A 9 8.97 4.99 -22.19
N ASP A 10 8.28 6.03 -22.64
CA ASP A 10 8.01 7.22 -21.84
C ASP A 10 6.97 6.92 -20.76
N ALA A 11 5.94 6.11 -21.06
CA ALA A 11 4.93 5.70 -20.11
C ALA A 11 5.52 4.83 -18.98
N ALA A 12 6.35 3.85 -19.31
CA ALA A 12 7.03 3.00 -18.32
C ALA A 12 8.00 3.82 -17.43
N ALA A 13 8.72 4.78 -18.01
CA ALA A 13 9.61 5.67 -17.25
C ALA A 13 8.81 6.59 -16.31
N PHE A 14 7.66 7.11 -16.77
CA PHE A 14 6.76 7.89 -15.93
C PHE A 14 6.26 7.10 -14.72
N CYS A 15 5.80 5.85 -14.90
CA CYS A 15 5.37 4.98 -13.81
C CYS A 15 6.52 4.75 -12.81
N ALA A 16 7.73 4.47 -13.29
CA ALA A 16 8.90 4.26 -12.44
C ALA A 16 9.23 5.50 -11.61
N ASP A 17 9.21 6.69 -12.19
CA ASP A 17 9.49 7.96 -11.52
C ASP A 17 8.40 8.32 -10.51
N LEU A 18 7.13 8.06 -10.83
CA LEU A 18 6.00 8.27 -9.93
C LEU A 18 6.15 7.40 -8.68
N VAL A 19 6.39 6.09 -8.84
CA VAL A 19 6.58 5.18 -7.71
C VAL A 19 7.84 5.53 -6.92
N ARG A 20 8.95 5.85 -7.59
CA ARG A 20 10.20 6.27 -6.93
C ARG A 20 10.02 7.50 -6.05
N SER A 21 9.16 8.42 -6.46
CA SER A 21 8.92 9.68 -5.77
C SER A 21 7.99 9.51 -4.57
N HIS A 22 6.95 8.66 -4.68
CA HIS A 22 5.85 8.57 -3.71
C HIS A 22 5.82 7.26 -2.90
N ASP A 23 6.42 6.18 -3.42
CA ASP A 23 6.57 4.90 -2.70
C ASP A 23 7.94 4.27 -2.99
N PHE A 24 8.97 4.92 -2.44
CA PHE A 24 10.35 4.48 -2.66
C PHE A 24 10.62 3.05 -2.22
N ALA A 25 9.94 2.55 -1.19
CA ALA A 25 10.15 1.20 -0.70
C ALA A 25 9.68 0.15 -1.72
N ARG A 26 8.50 0.34 -2.32
CA ARG A 26 8.01 -0.51 -3.41
C ARG A 26 8.87 -0.36 -4.66
N TYR A 27 9.23 0.86 -5.07
CA TYR A 27 10.17 1.07 -6.18
C TYR A 27 11.46 0.28 -5.99
N ALA A 28 12.10 0.40 -4.81
CA ALA A 28 13.35 -0.28 -4.51
C ALA A 28 13.21 -1.81 -4.47
N ALA A 29 12.06 -2.33 -4.02
CA ALA A 29 11.78 -3.77 -4.03
C ALA A 29 11.72 -4.33 -5.45
N THR A 30 11.24 -3.57 -6.44
CA THR A 30 11.18 -4.01 -7.84
C THR A 30 12.56 -4.19 -8.50
N ILE A 31 13.63 -3.67 -7.91
CA ILE A 31 14.99 -3.87 -8.43
C ILE A 31 15.42 -5.35 -8.37
N PHE A 32 14.81 -6.13 -7.49
CA PHE A 32 15.16 -7.52 -7.21
C PHE A 32 14.32 -8.55 -7.97
N VAL A 33 13.53 -8.13 -8.95
CA VAL A 33 12.76 -9.01 -9.85
C VAL A 33 13.23 -8.85 -11.31
N SER A 34 12.82 -9.77 -12.21
CA SER A 34 13.12 -9.68 -13.64
C SER A 34 12.56 -8.40 -14.28
N ALA A 35 13.07 -8.02 -15.46
CA ALA A 35 12.69 -6.76 -16.12
C ALA A 35 11.19 -6.70 -16.45
N ASP A 36 10.63 -7.81 -16.97
CA ASP A 36 9.21 -7.88 -17.35
C ASP A 36 8.29 -7.79 -16.13
N VAL A 37 8.58 -8.55 -15.07
CA VAL A 37 7.86 -8.47 -13.78
C VAL A 37 7.99 -7.08 -13.19
N ARG A 38 9.16 -6.44 -13.26
CA ARG A 38 9.39 -5.09 -12.75
C ARG A 38 8.51 -4.07 -13.42
N ARG A 39 8.36 -4.10 -14.76
CA ARG A 39 7.51 -3.16 -15.50
C ARG A 39 6.06 -3.28 -15.05
N ALA A 40 5.51 -4.49 -14.97
CA ALA A 40 4.15 -4.73 -14.53
C ALA A 40 3.92 -4.33 -13.06
N LEU A 41 4.88 -4.60 -12.16
CA LEU A 41 4.80 -4.15 -10.76
C LEU A 41 4.83 -2.62 -10.67
N LEU A 42 5.66 -1.94 -11.45
CA LEU A 42 5.72 -0.49 -11.46
C LEU A 42 4.43 0.12 -11.97
N ALA A 43 3.77 -0.49 -12.97
CA ALA A 43 2.44 -0.08 -13.44
C ALA A 43 1.38 -0.23 -12.33
N LEU A 44 1.34 -1.38 -11.65
CA LEU A 44 0.45 -1.63 -10.51
C LEU A 44 0.68 -0.63 -9.37
N TYR A 45 1.94 -0.39 -9.00
CA TYR A 45 2.27 0.54 -7.92
C TYR A 45 2.05 2.00 -8.30
N ALA A 46 2.25 2.37 -9.56
CA ALA A 46 1.91 3.70 -10.08
C ALA A 46 0.40 3.95 -10.00
N PHE A 47 -0.41 2.97 -10.41
CA PHE A 47 -1.86 3.00 -10.22
C PHE A 47 -2.22 3.20 -8.75
N ASN A 48 -1.65 2.40 -7.84
CA ASN A 48 -1.91 2.54 -6.41
C ASN A 48 -1.52 3.94 -5.89
N VAL A 49 -0.42 4.53 -6.37
CA VAL A 49 -0.03 5.91 -6.04
C VAL A 49 -1.06 6.92 -6.53
N GLU A 50 -1.57 6.77 -7.76
CA GLU A 50 -2.62 7.65 -8.28
C GLU A 50 -3.90 7.58 -7.43
N ILE A 51 -4.36 6.36 -7.07
CA ILE A 51 -5.56 6.18 -6.26
C ILE A 51 -5.38 6.76 -4.84
N THR A 52 -4.32 6.39 -4.14
CA THR A 52 -4.09 6.84 -2.75
C THR A 52 -3.87 8.35 -2.63
N ARG A 53 -3.43 9.02 -3.70
CA ARG A 53 -3.18 10.45 -3.72
C ARG A 53 -4.38 11.30 -4.16
N VAL A 54 -5.48 10.67 -4.58
CA VAL A 54 -6.68 11.44 -4.98
C VAL A 54 -7.10 12.38 -3.86
N ARG A 55 -7.12 11.92 -2.62
CA ARG A 55 -7.47 12.74 -1.45
C ARG A 55 -6.56 13.95 -1.27
N ASP A 56 -5.27 13.84 -1.61
CA ASP A 56 -4.29 14.93 -1.48
C ASP A 56 -4.45 16.02 -2.55
N GLN A 57 -5.08 15.67 -3.66
CA GLN A 57 -5.22 16.53 -4.84
C GLN A 57 -6.55 17.27 -4.86
N VAL A 58 -7.44 17.01 -3.89
CA VAL A 58 -8.77 17.62 -3.84
C VAL A 58 -9.03 18.25 -2.48
N THR A 59 -9.83 19.32 -2.48
CA THR A 59 -10.28 19.99 -1.25
C THR A 59 -11.69 19.57 -0.80
N GLN A 60 -12.43 18.93 -1.69
CA GLN A 60 -13.80 18.43 -1.47
C GLN A 60 -13.92 16.99 -1.99
N ALA A 61 -14.89 16.23 -1.47
CA ALA A 61 -15.05 14.82 -1.83
C ALA A 61 -15.44 14.62 -3.32
N LEU A 62 -16.40 15.39 -3.83
CA LEU A 62 -16.94 15.20 -5.18
C LEU A 62 -15.89 15.20 -6.31
N PRO A 63 -14.93 16.12 -6.40
CA PRO A 63 -13.85 16.00 -7.39
C PRO A 63 -12.99 14.74 -7.22
N GLY A 64 -12.85 14.23 -5.99
CA GLY A 64 -12.17 12.98 -5.71
C GLY A 64 -12.96 11.77 -6.23
N GLU A 65 -14.27 11.75 -5.96
CA GLU A 65 -15.18 10.70 -6.47
C GLU A 65 -15.14 10.63 -8.00
N ILE A 66 -15.17 11.77 -8.70
CA ILE A 66 -15.09 11.83 -10.17
C ILE A 66 -13.76 11.21 -10.65
N ARG A 67 -12.64 11.45 -9.95
CA ARG A 67 -11.33 10.85 -10.30
C ARG A 67 -11.31 9.35 -10.06
N LEU A 68 -11.83 8.88 -8.93
CA LEU A 68 -11.94 7.44 -8.65
C LEU A 68 -12.89 6.76 -9.64
N GLN A 69 -14.03 7.40 -9.97
CA GLN A 69 -14.96 6.90 -10.96
C GLN A 69 -14.33 6.77 -12.35
N TRP A 70 -13.49 7.74 -12.76
CA TRP A 70 -12.75 7.65 -14.02
C TRP A 70 -11.89 6.37 -14.10
N TRP A 71 -11.21 6.02 -12.98
CA TRP A 71 -10.43 4.78 -12.91
C TRP A 71 -11.32 3.52 -12.99
N SER A 72 -12.47 3.53 -12.34
CA SER A 72 -13.45 2.44 -12.40
C SER A 72 -14.01 2.26 -13.81
N ASP A 73 -14.38 3.36 -14.48
CA ASP A 73 -14.88 3.34 -15.86
C ASP A 73 -13.81 2.83 -16.84
N MET A 74 -12.54 3.23 -16.62
CA MET A 74 -11.41 2.76 -17.42
C MET A 74 -11.21 1.25 -17.29
N LEU A 75 -11.28 0.70 -16.07
CA LEU A 75 -11.19 -0.74 -15.83
C LEU A 75 -12.36 -1.51 -16.42
N ALA A 76 -13.58 -0.93 -16.42
CA ALA A 76 -14.77 -1.50 -17.03
C ALA A 76 -14.80 -1.39 -18.58
N GLY A 77 -13.81 -0.72 -19.19
CA GLY A 77 -13.77 -0.48 -20.63
C GLY A 77 -14.73 0.61 -21.12
N HIS A 78 -15.28 1.43 -20.23
CA HIS A 78 -16.23 2.51 -20.51
C HIS A 78 -15.59 3.91 -20.49
N ALA A 79 -14.26 4.02 -20.48
CA ALA A 79 -13.56 5.29 -20.34
C ALA A 79 -13.95 6.29 -21.42
N HIS A 80 -14.55 7.40 -21.03
CA HIS A 80 -14.77 8.57 -21.86
C HIS A 80 -13.49 9.42 -21.88
N GLY A 81 -12.79 9.45 -23.02
CA GLY A 81 -11.48 10.09 -23.17
C GLY A 81 -10.36 9.06 -23.20
N SER A 82 -9.27 9.38 -23.90
CA SER A 82 -8.24 8.38 -24.18
C SER A 82 -7.54 7.93 -22.89
N ALA A 83 -7.78 6.68 -22.48
CA ALA A 83 -6.88 5.96 -21.58
C ALA A 83 -5.44 6.01 -22.13
N GLU A 84 -5.29 6.14 -23.44
CA GLU A 84 -4.04 6.31 -24.18
C GLU A 84 -3.28 7.60 -23.81
N GLY A 85 -3.97 8.66 -23.35
CA GLY A 85 -3.36 9.90 -22.88
C GLY A 85 -2.82 9.82 -21.42
N ASN A 86 -3.19 8.80 -20.64
CA ASN A 86 -2.71 8.60 -19.26
C ASN A 86 -1.66 7.47 -19.22
N PRO A 87 -0.38 7.78 -18.97
CA PRO A 87 0.69 6.80 -19.04
C PRO A 87 0.51 5.68 -17.99
N VAL A 88 -0.05 5.97 -16.81
CA VAL A 88 -0.31 4.95 -15.77
C VAL A 88 -1.42 4.01 -16.20
N ALA A 89 -2.50 4.54 -16.79
CA ALA A 89 -3.59 3.71 -17.29
C ALA A 89 -3.13 2.81 -18.44
N ALA A 90 -2.34 3.33 -19.38
CA ALA A 90 -1.79 2.56 -20.49
C ALA A 90 -0.93 1.38 -20.00
N GLU A 91 0.01 1.63 -19.06
CA GLU A 91 0.86 0.60 -18.46
C GLU A 91 0.06 -0.41 -17.63
N LEU A 92 -0.92 0.05 -16.84
CA LEU A 92 -1.78 -0.85 -16.07
C LEU A 92 -2.59 -1.77 -16.97
N MET A 93 -3.22 -1.24 -18.03
CA MET A 93 -3.98 -2.05 -18.99
C MET A 93 -3.11 -3.06 -19.73
N GLN A 94 -1.85 -2.71 -20.00
CA GLN A 94 -0.88 -3.66 -20.53
C GLN A 94 -0.57 -4.77 -19.53
N ALA A 95 -0.33 -4.43 -18.24
CA ALA A 95 -0.08 -5.40 -17.18
C ALA A 95 -1.29 -6.34 -16.96
N ILE A 96 -2.53 -5.80 -16.98
CA ILE A 96 -3.77 -6.59 -16.88
C ILE A 96 -3.84 -7.61 -18.01
N ARG A 97 -3.66 -7.17 -19.26
CA ARG A 97 -3.75 -8.08 -20.43
C ARG A 97 -2.65 -9.13 -20.48
N ALA A 98 -1.42 -8.75 -20.10
CA ALA A 98 -0.27 -9.66 -20.12
C ALA A 98 -0.31 -10.72 -19.01
N GLY A 99 -0.83 -10.35 -17.83
CA GLY A 99 -0.84 -11.18 -16.64
C GLY A 99 -2.21 -11.74 -16.27
N ASP A 100 -3.27 -11.45 -17.03
CA ASP A 100 -4.65 -11.80 -16.67
C ASP A 100 -5.01 -11.37 -15.23
N LEU A 101 -4.68 -10.11 -14.89
CA LEU A 101 -4.92 -9.61 -13.53
C LEU A 101 -6.43 -9.49 -13.27
N PRO A 102 -6.89 -9.90 -12.07
CA PRO A 102 -8.29 -9.83 -11.69
C PRO A 102 -8.77 -8.39 -11.53
N VAL A 103 -9.51 -7.88 -12.54
CA VAL A 103 -10.01 -6.50 -12.58
C VAL A 103 -10.91 -6.19 -11.38
N GLU A 104 -11.65 -7.18 -10.88
CA GLU A 104 -12.54 -7.04 -9.74
C GLU A 104 -11.79 -6.68 -8.45
N VAL A 105 -10.54 -7.14 -8.32
CA VAL A 105 -9.68 -6.79 -7.17
C VAL A 105 -9.21 -5.34 -7.26
N LEU A 106 -8.87 -4.88 -8.48
CA LEU A 106 -8.50 -3.48 -8.73
C LEU A 106 -9.71 -2.55 -8.50
N SER A 107 -10.91 -2.97 -8.93
CA SER A 107 -12.14 -2.19 -8.74
C SER A 107 -12.48 -2.03 -7.25
N ARG A 108 -12.41 -3.11 -6.47
CA ARG A 108 -12.62 -3.03 -5.01
C ARG A 108 -11.60 -2.14 -4.32
N LEU A 109 -10.33 -2.19 -4.75
CA LEU A 109 -9.30 -1.29 -4.22
C LEU A 109 -9.67 0.18 -4.45
N ILE A 110 -10.22 0.53 -5.61
CA ILE A 110 -10.69 1.90 -5.89
C ILE A 110 -11.90 2.25 -4.99
N GLU A 111 -12.87 1.34 -4.87
CA GLU A 111 -14.09 1.52 -4.06
C GLU A 111 -13.75 1.81 -2.60
N GLU A 112 -12.83 1.05 -2.01
CA GLU A 112 -12.39 1.25 -0.62
C GLU A 112 -11.72 2.61 -0.39
N HIS A 113 -10.99 3.13 -1.37
CA HIS A 113 -10.38 4.47 -1.28
C HIS A 113 -11.40 5.62 -1.38
N GLN A 114 -12.70 5.37 -1.63
CA GLN A 114 -13.74 6.38 -1.45
C GLN A 114 -13.83 6.82 0.01
N PHE A 115 -13.59 5.93 0.97
CA PHE A 115 -13.52 6.27 2.40
C PHE A 115 -12.51 7.39 2.68
N ASP A 116 -11.40 7.44 1.97
CA ASP A 116 -10.33 8.44 2.17
C ASP A 116 -10.80 9.86 1.82
N LEU A 117 -11.84 10.02 1.01
CA LEU A 117 -12.36 11.32 0.58
C LEU A 117 -13.15 12.04 1.67
N TYR A 118 -13.60 11.29 2.67
CA TYR A 118 -14.41 11.77 3.79
C TYR A 118 -13.59 11.80 5.07
N ASN A 119 -14.01 12.64 6.01
CA ASN A 119 -13.37 12.71 7.33
C ASN A 119 -14.06 11.83 8.37
N ASP A 120 -14.76 10.79 7.91
CA ASP A 120 -15.38 9.83 8.80
C ASP A 120 -14.30 9.01 9.53
N PRO A 121 -14.37 8.89 10.85
CA PRO A 121 -13.39 8.13 11.60
C PRO A 121 -13.60 6.63 11.41
N MET A 122 -12.52 5.86 11.35
CA MET A 122 -12.60 4.40 11.31
C MET A 122 -13.29 3.87 12.58
N PRO A 123 -14.42 3.15 12.47
CA PRO A 123 -15.21 2.84 13.67
C PRO A 123 -14.62 1.69 14.50
N THR A 124 -14.22 0.59 13.89
CA THR A 124 -13.81 -0.65 14.56
C THR A 124 -12.56 -1.28 13.95
N MET A 125 -11.94 -2.20 14.70
CA MET A 125 -10.86 -3.04 14.15
C MET A 125 -11.31 -3.84 12.93
N ALA A 126 -12.50 -4.43 12.96
CA ALA A 126 -13.04 -5.21 11.85
C ALA A 126 -13.22 -4.37 10.58
N ALA A 127 -13.70 -3.12 10.71
CA ALA A 127 -13.80 -2.19 9.58
C ALA A 127 -12.41 -1.84 9.01
N LEU A 128 -11.43 -1.58 9.87
CA LEU A 128 -10.06 -1.34 9.43
C LEU A 128 -9.45 -2.56 8.74
N GLU A 129 -9.64 -3.77 9.27
CA GLU A 129 -9.18 -5.00 8.63
C GLU A 129 -9.82 -5.20 7.26
N GLY A 130 -11.12 -4.92 7.11
CA GLY A 130 -11.82 -4.95 5.82
C GLY A 130 -11.16 -4.00 4.82
N TYR A 131 -11.02 -2.74 5.17
CA TYR A 131 -10.34 -1.72 4.37
C TYR A 131 -8.90 -2.15 3.97
N LEU A 132 -8.10 -2.64 4.92
CA LEU A 132 -6.75 -3.09 4.67
C LEU A 132 -6.68 -4.35 3.81
N ASN A 133 -7.68 -5.24 3.87
CA ASN A 133 -7.77 -6.41 3.00
C ASN A 133 -7.99 -6.00 1.54
N ASP A 134 -8.92 -5.09 1.29
CA ASP A 134 -9.27 -4.68 -0.07
C ASP A 134 -8.31 -3.61 -0.64
N THR A 135 -7.40 -3.08 0.17
CA THR A 135 -6.33 -2.15 -0.25
C THR A 135 -4.94 -2.79 -0.17
N SER A 136 -4.34 -2.83 1.02
CA SER A 136 -2.95 -3.29 1.20
C SER A 136 -2.76 -4.77 0.87
N SER A 137 -3.67 -5.65 1.30
CA SER A 137 -3.55 -7.08 1.03
C SER A 137 -3.81 -7.40 -0.44
N ALA A 138 -4.81 -6.74 -1.06
CA ALA A 138 -5.08 -6.83 -2.49
C ALA A 138 -3.83 -6.47 -3.32
N LEU A 139 -3.10 -5.43 -2.93
CA LEU A 139 -1.89 -5.02 -3.62
C LEU A 139 -0.76 -6.07 -3.53
N PHE A 140 -0.62 -6.78 -2.41
CA PHE A 140 0.32 -7.91 -2.30
C PHE A 140 -0.12 -9.11 -3.14
N ALA A 141 -1.43 -9.42 -3.17
CA ALA A 141 -1.97 -10.51 -3.97
C ALA A 141 -1.75 -10.27 -5.47
N LEU A 142 -2.04 -9.06 -5.96
CA LEU A 142 -1.78 -8.64 -7.35
C LEU A 142 -0.29 -8.67 -7.68
N ALA A 143 0.57 -8.23 -6.76
CA ALA A 143 2.01 -8.28 -6.98
C ALA A 143 2.54 -9.72 -7.05
N ALA A 144 2.01 -10.63 -6.23
CA ALA A 144 2.34 -12.05 -6.28
C ALA A 144 1.87 -12.70 -7.59
N HIS A 145 0.68 -12.34 -8.06
CA HIS A 145 0.15 -12.78 -9.35
C HIS A 145 1.08 -12.35 -10.51
N ILE A 146 1.48 -11.09 -10.55
CA ILE A 146 2.44 -10.55 -11.54
C ILE A 146 3.78 -11.29 -11.49
N ALA A 147 4.24 -11.70 -10.31
CA ALA A 147 5.49 -12.44 -10.16
C ALA A 147 5.40 -13.91 -10.64
N GLY A 148 4.28 -14.32 -11.23
CA GLY A 148 4.07 -15.67 -11.77
C GLY A 148 3.46 -16.64 -10.76
N GLY A 149 2.92 -16.13 -9.65
CA GLY A 149 2.20 -16.94 -8.67
C GLY A 149 0.87 -17.42 -9.24
N PRO A 150 0.64 -18.75 -9.38
CA PRO A 150 -0.70 -19.21 -9.70
C PRO A 150 -1.63 -18.83 -8.54
N PRO A 151 -2.92 -18.53 -8.80
CA PRO A 151 -3.91 -18.36 -7.75
C PRO A 151 -3.87 -19.59 -6.82
N SER A 152 -3.58 -19.36 -5.55
CA SER A 152 -3.52 -20.45 -4.57
C SER A 152 -3.88 -19.92 -3.18
N PRO A 153 -4.58 -20.74 -2.36
CA PRO A 153 -4.92 -20.35 -0.98
C PRO A 153 -3.70 -19.95 -0.14
N ALA A 154 -2.52 -20.55 -0.38
CA ALA A 154 -1.29 -20.22 0.33
C ALA A 154 -0.79 -18.82 -0.02
N VAL A 155 -0.81 -18.44 -1.30
CA VAL A 155 -0.43 -17.09 -1.75
C VAL A 155 -1.42 -16.05 -1.23
N ASP A 156 -2.72 -16.33 -1.32
CA ASP A 156 -3.76 -15.41 -0.82
C ASP A 156 -3.64 -15.21 0.70
N HIS A 157 -3.38 -16.29 1.44
CA HIS A 157 -3.19 -16.23 2.90
C HIS A 157 -1.94 -15.41 3.26
N LEU A 158 -0.82 -15.64 2.56
CA LEU A 158 0.39 -14.83 2.74
C LEU A 158 0.14 -13.36 2.40
N ALA A 159 -0.51 -13.06 1.26
CA ALA A 159 -0.80 -11.70 0.83
C ALA A 159 -1.69 -10.95 1.84
N ARG A 160 -2.71 -11.64 2.38
CA ARG A 160 -3.56 -11.10 3.43
C ARG A 160 -2.75 -10.68 4.65
N HIS A 161 -1.93 -11.57 5.20
CA HIS A 161 -1.13 -11.27 6.39
C HIS A 161 -0.06 -10.22 6.11
N ALA A 162 0.56 -10.23 4.94
CA ALA A 162 1.53 -9.23 4.51
C ALA A 162 0.89 -7.82 4.45
N GLY A 163 -0.29 -7.73 3.84
CA GLY A 163 -1.02 -6.48 3.71
C GLY A 163 -1.53 -5.93 5.03
N LEU A 164 -2.09 -6.78 5.89
CA LEU A 164 -2.52 -6.39 7.23
C LEU A 164 -1.34 -5.90 8.09
N ALA A 165 -0.19 -6.60 8.05
CA ALA A 165 1.00 -6.16 8.76
C ALA A 165 1.48 -4.78 8.30
N GLN A 166 1.53 -4.55 6.98
CA GLN A 166 1.91 -3.26 6.42
C GLN A 166 0.86 -2.18 6.73
N GLY A 167 -0.42 -2.50 6.60
CA GLY A 167 -1.53 -1.56 6.78
C GLY A 167 -1.61 -1.04 8.22
N PHE A 168 -1.60 -1.92 9.22
CA PHE A 168 -1.58 -1.51 10.63
C PHE A 168 -0.36 -0.66 10.98
N LEU A 169 0.82 -1.06 10.48
CA LEU A 169 2.04 -0.27 10.63
C LEU A 169 1.88 1.12 10.04
N ARG A 170 1.30 1.22 8.83
CA ARG A 170 1.08 2.47 8.12
C ARG A 170 0.13 3.40 8.88
N VAL A 171 -0.96 2.89 9.46
CA VAL A 171 -1.88 3.70 10.27
C VAL A 171 -1.14 4.43 11.39
N VAL A 172 -0.23 3.74 12.08
CA VAL A 172 0.57 4.39 13.14
C VAL A 172 1.63 5.34 12.56
N ALA A 173 2.28 4.95 11.46
CA ALA A 173 3.32 5.77 10.83
C ALA A 173 2.77 7.07 10.23
N MET A 174 1.51 7.05 9.73
CA MET A 174 0.86 8.20 9.11
C MET A 174 0.04 9.04 10.08
N LEU A 175 -0.04 8.64 11.36
CA LEU A 175 -0.85 9.30 12.36
C LEU A 175 -0.68 10.84 12.42
N PRO A 176 0.54 11.41 12.38
CA PRO A 176 0.71 12.88 12.40
C PRO A 176 0.17 13.55 11.15
N TYR A 177 0.30 12.89 9.99
CA TYR A 177 -0.19 13.39 8.73
C TYR A 177 -1.73 13.35 8.68
N ASP A 178 -2.32 12.22 9.08
CA ASP A 178 -3.77 12.03 9.08
C ASP A 178 -4.42 12.95 10.13
N ALA A 179 -3.83 13.09 11.32
CA ALA A 179 -4.31 14.01 12.37
C ALA A 179 -4.33 15.47 11.90
N ALA A 180 -3.28 15.93 11.20
CA ALA A 180 -3.21 17.28 10.64
C ALA A 180 -4.33 17.58 9.63
N ARG A 181 -4.87 16.54 8.99
CA ARG A 181 -5.97 16.61 8.01
C ARG A 181 -7.33 16.27 8.62
N ARG A 182 -7.38 16.05 9.93
CA ARG A 182 -8.56 15.59 10.66
C ARG A 182 -9.15 14.28 10.10
N GLN A 183 -8.29 13.41 9.59
CA GLN A 183 -8.62 12.07 9.15
C GLN A 183 -8.18 11.06 10.22
N LEU A 184 -8.94 10.01 10.44
CA LEU A 184 -8.67 9.05 11.50
C LEU A 184 -8.85 7.61 11.03
N PHE A 185 -7.73 6.92 10.76
CA PHE A 185 -7.70 5.47 10.48
C PHE A 185 -7.49 4.64 11.75
N LEU A 186 -6.96 5.23 12.84
CA LEU A 186 -6.88 4.55 14.14
C LEU A 186 -8.31 4.34 14.68
N PRO A 187 -8.77 3.07 14.89
CA PRO A 187 -10.18 2.81 15.17
C PRO A 187 -10.66 3.48 16.47
N LEU A 188 -11.85 4.09 16.43
CA LEU A 188 -12.51 4.65 17.61
C LEU A 188 -12.64 3.63 18.74
N GLN A 189 -12.95 2.38 18.41
CA GLN A 189 -13.01 1.27 19.36
C GLN A 189 -11.69 1.10 20.12
N VAL A 190 -10.54 1.18 19.44
CA VAL A 190 -9.22 1.03 20.06
C VAL A 190 -8.89 2.25 20.92
N LEU A 191 -9.18 3.46 20.43
CA LEU A 191 -9.01 4.68 21.21
C LEU A 191 -9.78 4.60 22.53
N ALA A 192 -11.08 4.29 22.47
CA ALA A 192 -11.93 4.17 23.66
C ALA A 192 -11.44 3.09 24.63
N GLN A 193 -10.99 1.93 24.11
CA GLN A 193 -10.44 0.84 24.92
C GLN A 193 -9.23 1.26 25.74
N HIS A 194 -8.42 2.19 25.22
CA HIS A 194 -7.22 2.69 25.87
C HIS A 194 -7.43 4.05 26.58
N GLY A 195 -8.68 4.51 26.68
CA GLY A 195 -9.00 5.79 27.34
C GLY A 195 -8.54 7.03 26.58
N SER A 196 -8.41 6.92 25.28
CA SER A 196 -8.13 8.02 24.35
C SER A 196 -9.37 8.38 23.53
N ASP A 197 -9.34 9.51 22.84
CA ASP A 197 -10.40 9.97 21.97
C ASP A 197 -9.84 10.66 20.71
N ILE A 198 -10.74 11.04 19.82
CA ILE A 198 -10.40 11.67 18.54
C ILE A 198 -9.71 13.03 18.72
N GLU A 199 -10.11 13.83 19.73
CA GLU A 199 -9.53 15.15 19.95
C GLU A 199 -8.10 15.04 20.48
N MET A 200 -7.79 14.02 21.27
CA MET A 200 -6.41 13.72 21.67
C MET A 200 -5.51 13.41 20.47
N VAL A 201 -6.03 12.68 19.49
CA VAL A 201 -5.29 12.41 18.23
C VAL A 201 -5.05 13.70 17.46
N PHE A 202 -6.09 14.49 17.27
CA PHE A 202 -6.03 15.73 16.48
C PHE A 202 -5.24 16.85 17.19
N ALA A 203 -5.05 16.75 18.50
CA ALA A 203 -4.13 17.63 19.23
C ALA A 203 -2.65 17.44 18.85
N GLY A 204 -2.31 16.36 18.15
CA GLY A 204 -0.97 16.10 17.65
C GLY A 204 0.07 15.86 18.75
N LYS A 205 -0.36 15.36 19.92
CA LYS A 205 0.49 15.11 21.08
C LYS A 205 0.36 13.67 21.54
N LEU A 206 1.49 12.98 21.68
CA LEU A 206 1.52 11.62 22.20
C LEU A 206 1.23 11.63 23.70
N THR A 207 0.04 11.16 24.09
CA THR A 207 -0.31 10.88 25.48
C THR A 207 -0.04 9.40 25.78
N PRO A 208 0.07 8.98 27.07
CA PRO A 208 0.19 7.56 27.42
C PRO A 208 -0.98 6.71 26.88
N HIS A 209 -2.19 7.23 26.88
CA HIS A 209 -3.38 6.56 26.36
C HIS A 209 -3.31 6.39 24.83
N LEU A 210 -2.95 7.44 24.09
CA LEU A 210 -2.77 7.37 22.65
C LEU A 210 -1.60 6.45 22.28
N ARG A 211 -0.52 6.47 23.08
CA ARG A 211 0.60 5.52 22.92
C ARG A 211 0.12 4.08 23.07
N ALA A 212 -0.67 3.76 24.08
CA ALA A 212 -1.23 2.43 24.28
C ALA A 212 -2.13 2.00 23.11
N ALA A 213 -2.93 2.91 22.54
CA ALA A 213 -3.72 2.65 21.34
C ALA A 213 -2.85 2.38 20.10
N ALA A 214 -1.78 3.15 19.90
CA ALA A 214 -0.82 2.92 18.82
C ALA A 214 -0.08 1.58 18.99
N ASP A 215 0.35 1.26 20.21
CA ASP A 215 1.02 -0.01 20.53
C ASP A 215 0.10 -1.22 20.31
N HIS A 216 -1.21 -1.07 20.50
CA HIS A 216 -2.21 -2.09 20.13
C HIS A 216 -2.12 -2.44 18.64
N LEU A 217 -2.17 -1.43 17.76
CA LEU A 217 -2.05 -1.66 16.31
C LEU A 217 -0.68 -2.21 15.90
N LEU A 218 0.40 -1.74 16.54
CA LEU A 218 1.74 -2.30 16.30
C LEU A 218 1.83 -3.77 16.75
N GLY A 219 1.09 -4.16 17.81
CA GLY A 219 0.93 -5.55 18.24
C GLY A 219 0.24 -6.41 17.17
N GLU A 220 -0.84 -5.89 16.57
CA GLU A 220 -1.54 -6.54 15.45
C GLU A 220 -0.62 -6.67 14.23
N ALA A 221 0.07 -5.58 13.86
CA ALA A 221 1.05 -5.60 12.78
C ALA A 221 2.12 -6.68 12.99
N ARG A 222 2.59 -6.85 14.23
CA ARG A 222 3.58 -7.88 14.58
C ARG A 222 3.04 -9.29 14.40
N ARG A 223 1.82 -9.58 14.92
CA ARG A 223 1.18 -10.89 14.77
C ARG A 223 1.04 -11.28 13.30
N HIS A 224 0.55 -10.35 12.48
CA HIS A 224 0.39 -10.58 11.05
C HIS A 224 1.73 -10.72 10.33
N LEU A 225 2.74 -9.95 10.70
CA LEU A 225 4.08 -10.04 10.14
C LEU A 225 4.73 -11.40 10.42
N ASP A 226 4.65 -11.87 11.67
CA ASP A 226 5.21 -13.16 12.09
C ASP A 226 4.52 -14.31 11.33
N THR A 227 3.18 -14.24 11.18
CA THR A 227 2.42 -15.21 10.37
C THR A 227 2.85 -15.16 8.90
N ALA A 228 3.00 -13.96 8.31
CA ALA A 228 3.45 -13.82 6.93
C ALA A 228 4.85 -14.42 6.72
N TYR A 229 5.78 -14.23 7.65
CA TYR A 229 7.11 -14.84 7.57
C TYR A 229 7.08 -16.38 7.63
N ASN A 230 6.18 -16.95 8.43
CA ASN A 230 6.00 -18.41 8.48
C ASN A 230 5.45 -18.95 7.15
N LEU A 231 4.48 -18.26 6.55
CA LEU A 231 3.84 -18.63 5.29
C LEU A 231 4.76 -18.49 4.06
N LEU A 232 5.83 -17.68 4.12
CA LEU A 232 6.79 -17.55 3.01
C LEU A 232 7.40 -18.89 2.58
N ALA A 233 7.53 -19.85 3.48
CA ALA A 233 8.07 -21.16 3.16
C ALA A 233 7.08 -22.04 2.37
N GLU A 234 5.77 -21.73 2.45
CA GLU A 234 4.69 -22.50 1.83
C GLU A 234 4.39 -22.07 0.39
N VAL A 235 4.92 -20.92 -0.05
CA VAL A 235 4.71 -20.41 -1.41
C VAL A 235 5.92 -20.70 -2.31
N PRO A 236 5.70 -20.82 -3.65
CA PRO A 236 6.77 -21.01 -4.61
C PRO A 236 7.88 -19.96 -4.52
N GLY A 237 9.13 -20.36 -4.79
CA GLY A 237 10.29 -19.48 -4.68
C GLY A 237 10.23 -18.25 -5.58
N GLU A 238 9.68 -18.41 -6.78
CA GLU A 238 9.51 -17.35 -7.77
C GLU A 238 8.56 -16.23 -7.32
N VAL A 239 7.62 -16.53 -6.41
CA VAL A 239 6.65 -15.54 -5.89
C VAL A 239 7.22 -14.74 -4.73
N ARG A 240 8.17 -15.32 -3.97
CA ARG A 240 8.69 -14.70 -2.73
C ARG A 240 9.27 -13.29 -2.90
N PRO A 241 9.93 -12.93 -4.03
CA PRO A 241 10.41 -11.57 -4.25
C PRO A 241 9.30 -10.49 -4.22
N ALA A 242 8.03 -10.83 -4.56
CA ALA A 242 6.91 -9.91 -4.44
C ALA A 242 6.62 -9.49 -2.98
N PHE A 243 7.06 -10.30 -2.02
CA PHE A 243 6.91 -10.05 -0.58
C PHE A 243 8.16 -9.44 0.07
N LEU A 244 9.17 -9.04 -0.71
CA LEU A 244 10.42 -8.50 -0.20
C LEU A 244 10.21 -7.25 0.68
N LEU A 245 9.12 -6.50 0.43
CA LEU A 245 8.71 -5.35 1.24
C LEU A 245 8.50 -5.69 2.72
N LEU A 246 8.20 -6.95 3.08
CA LEU A 246 8.07 -7.40 4.48
C LEU A 246 9.34 -7.15 5.30
N ALA A 247 10.52 -7.13 4.66
CA ALA A 247 11.75 -6.79 5.35
C ALA A 247 11.77 -5.31 5.79
N VAL A 248 11.19 -4.42 5.00
CA VAL A 248 11.00 -3.00 5.35
C VAL A 248 9.96 -2.86 6.46
N VAL A 249 8.83 -3.56 6.34
CA VAL A 249 7.78 -3.60 7.38
C VAL A 249 8.37 -4.04 8.73
N ARG A 250 9.18 -5.11 8.74
CA ARG A 250 9.85 -5.60 9.97
C ARG A 250 10.78 -4.57 10.59
N ARG A 251 11.60 -3.89 9.78
CA ARG A 251 12.50 -2.82 10.24
C ARG A 251 11.71 -1.66 10.85
N ASP A 252 10.66 -1.21 10.16
CA ASP A 252 9.89 -0.04 10.57
C ASP A 252 9.00 -0.35 11.79
N LEU A 253 8.49 -1.57 11.88
CA LEU A 253 7.79 -2.04 13.06
C LEU A 253 8.71 -2.04 14.30
N ALA A 254 9.94 -2.55 14.17
CA ALA A 254 10.91 -2.53 15.25
C ALA A 254 11.25 -1.08 15.69
N ARG A 255 11.32 -0.14 14.74
CA ARG A 255 11.58 1.28 15.01
C ARG A 255 10.40 1.95 15.71
N LEU A 256 9.16 1.78 15.19
CA LEU A 256 7.96 2.41 15.75
C LEU A 256 7.58 1.83 17.13
N SER A 257 7.91 0.57 17.39
CA SER A 257 7.66 -0.08 18.69
C SER A 257 8.66 0.31 19.80
N ARG A 258 9.65 1.15 19.51
CA ARG A 258 10.59 1.61 20.54
C ARG A 258 9.88 2.52 21.54
N ALA A 259 10.20 2.40 22.81
CA ALA A 259 9.58 3.20 23.88
C ALA A 259 9.82 4.70 23.73
N ASP A 260 10.97 5.09 23.14
CA ASP A 260 11.38 6.47 22.89
C ASP A 260 10.86 7.04 21.55
N ASN A 261 10.13 6.24 20.75
CA ASN A 261 9.59 6.71 19.47
C ASN A 261 8.32 7.51 19.70
N ASP A 262 8.28 8.75 19.18
CA ASP A 262 7.07 9.56 19.09
C ASP A 262 6.57 9.57 17.63
N PRO A 263 5.38 9.01 17.35
CA PRO A 263 4.80 9.07 16.00
C PRO A 263 4.61 10.49 15.47
N PHE A 264 4.36 11.49 16.35
CA PHE A 264 4.19 12.89 15.96
C PHE A 264 5.50 13.64 15.70
N ALA A 265 6.65 13.01 15.99
CA ALA A 265 7.98 13.50 15.62
C ALA A 265 8.67 12.50 14.66
N PRO A 266 8.10 12.27 13.45
CA PRO A 266 8.54 11.19 12.57
C PRO A 266 9.97 11.39 12.09
N GLN A 267 10.76 10.32 12.18
CA GLN A 267 12.11 10.23 11.60
C GLN A 267 12.11 9.09 10.57
N PRO A 268 11.73 9.38 9.32
CA PRO A 268 11.67 8.34 8.30
C PRO A 268 13.07 7.81 7.99
N PRO A 269 13.20 6.49 7.75
CA PRO A 269 14.47 5.90 7.34
C PRO A 269 14.96 6.50 6.02
N SER A 270 16.28 6.62 5.87
CA SER A 270 16.86 7.10 4.63
C SER A 270 16.65 6.09 3.49
N ARG A 271 16.68 6.60 2.24
CA ARG A 271 16.60 5.75 1.04
C ARG A 271 17.70 4.69 1.01
N LEU A 272 18.90 5.02 1.46
CA LEU A 272 20.02 4.07 1.55
C LEU A 272 19.75 2.95 2.56
N SER A 273 19.17 3.28 3.72
CA SER A 273 18.76 2.27 4.72
C SER A 273 17.71 1.32 4.13
N THR A 274 16.78 1.82 3.33
CA THR A 274 15.76 1.00 2.67
C THR A 274 16.39 0.07 1.62
N LEU A 275 17.27 0.58 0.77
CA LEU A 275 18.02 -0.23 -0.21
C LEU A 275 18.84 -1.32 0.46
N TRP A 276 19.55 -0.99 1.54
CA TRP A 276 20.35 -1.96 2.30
C TRP A 276 19.48 -3.06 2.91
N THR A 277 18.33 -2.68 3.49
CA THR A 277 17.37 -3.64 4.07
C THR A 277 16.87 -4.63 3.03
N LEU A 278 16.46 -4.13 1.86
CA LEU A 278 15.95 -4.96 0.76
C LEU A 278 17.06 -5.82 0.15
N TRP A 279 18.24 -5.26 -0.08
CA TRP A 279 19.38 -6.01 -0.61
C TRP A 279 19.77 -7.16 0.32
N ARG A 280 19.85 -6.91 1.63
CA ARG A 280 20.16 -7.96 2.60
C ARG A 280 19.07 -9.06 2.63
N ALA A 281 17.80 -8.66 2.55
CA ALA A 281 16.67 -9.58 2.53
C ALA A 281 16.64 -10.42 1.26
N SER A 282 16.90 -9.83 0.09
CA SER A 282 16.91 -10.55 -1.19
C SER A 282 17.94 -11.67 -1.27
N ARG A 283 18.99 -11.61 -0.43
CA ARG A 283 20.02 -12.67 -0.32
C ARG A 283 19.71 -13.70 0.75
N SER A 284 18.58 -13.60 1.42
CA SER A 284 18.19 -14.60 2.41
C SER A 284 17.43 -15.75 1.77
N LYS A 285 17.58 -16.95 2.33
CA LYS A 285 16.82 -18.14 1.90
C LYS A 285 15.29 -17.95 1.97
N GLN A 286 14.81 -17.01 2.76
CA GLN A 286 13.37 -16.74 2.90
C GLN A 286 12.79 -16.12 1.62
N PHE A 287 13.56 -15.30 0.89
CA PHE A 287 13.13 -14.60 -0.32
C PHE A 287 13.76 -15.14 -1.61
N GLY A 288 14.34 -16.33 -1.58
CA GLY A 288 14.83 -17.02 -2.78
C GLY A 288 16.32 -16.75 -3.09
N GLY A 289 17.08 -16.24 -2.11
CA GLY A 289 18.53 -16.10 -2.20
C GLY A 289 19.28 -17.41 -1.90
#